data_77ddc3f4c12c34ce7afbf74841a55044
#
_entry.id   77ddc3f4c12c34ce7afbf74841a55044
#
_cell.length_a   1.000
_cell.length_b   1.000
_cell.length_c   1.000
_cell.angle_alpha   90.00
_cell.angle_beta   90.00
_cell.angle_gamma   90.00
#
_symmetry.space_group_name_H-M   'P 1'
#
loop_
_entity.id
_entity.type
_entity.pdbx_description
1 polymer ?
#
loop_
_entity_poly.entity_id
_entity_poly.type
_entity_poly.pdbx_seq_one_letter_code
_entity_poly.pdbx_strand_id
1 'polypeptide(L)'
;YDVVQLAVINPAEVHMRLHQRFVNDFSTACYLITRRHAQKLMDLHIRGEKYKIDNGVKPRAVADDLVYNSGNTYAIPLFIYRIQLGSSIHKEHIDVFHKSSHEGLWNFWKKDANQIQDWNPYFDYDPFLGRLPPGFENK
;
A
#
# COMPACT_ATOMS: atom_id res chain seq x y z
N TYR A 1 -9.37 -11.47 -1.73
CA TYR A 1 -8.82 -10.10 -1.88
C TYR A 1 -9.30 -9.48 -3.18
N ASP A 2 -9.33 -8.17 -3.20
CA ASP A 2 -9.55 -7.39 -4.40
C ASP A 2 -8.23 -6.78 -4.90
N VAL A 3 -7.37 -6.36 -3.97
CA VAL A 3 -6.03 -5.83 -4.24
C VAL A 3 -5.02 -6.41 -3.25
N VAL A 4 -3.81 -6.66 -3.71
CA VAL A 4 -2.64 -6.93 -2.86
C VAL A 4 -1.55 -5.91 -3.21
N GLN A 5 -1.25 -5.04 -2.26
CA GLN A 5 -0.19 -4.05 -2.38
C GLN A 5 1.16 -4.72 -2.10
N LEU A 6 2.10 -4.63 -3.03
CA LEU A 6 3.40 -5.30 -2.96
C LEU A 6 4.56 -4.33 -2.69
N ALA A 7 4.36 -3.05 -2.98
CA ALA A 7 5.31 -1.99 -2.62
C ALA A 7 4.64 -1.08 -1.60
N VAL A 8 5.22 -0.96 -0.43
CA VAL A 8 4.65 -0.22 0.69
C VAL A 8 5.62 0.87 1.14
N ILE A 9 5.07 2.06 1.36
CA ILE A 9 5.72 3.17 2.04
C ILE A 9 4.83 3.54 3.21
N ASN A 10 5.34 3.36 4.41
CA ASN A 10 4.66 3.79 5.61
C ASN A 10 5.63 4.62 6.45
N PRO A 11 5.33 5.90 6.75
CA PRO A 11 6.23 6.77 7.49
C PRO A 11 6.40 6.38 8.96
N ALA A 12 5.46 5.62 9.51
CA ALA A 12 5.52 5.18 10.89
C ALA A 12 6.25 3.82 11.00
N GLU A 13 5.75 2.82 10.31
CA GLU A 13 6.29 1.47 10.38
C GLU A 13 5.90 0.66 9.14
N VAL A 14 6.82 -0.12 8.61
CA VAL A 14 6.55 -1.05 7.51
C VAL A 14 6.49 -2.47 8.09
N HIS A 15 5.32 -3.07 8.01
CA HIS A 15 5.12 -4.45 8.46
C HIS A 15 5.48 -5.43 7.36
N MET A 16 6.42 -6.36 7.65
CA MET A 16 6.95 -7.31 6.68
C MET A 16 6.08 -8.55 6.46
N ARG A 17 4.97 -8.66 7.17
CA ARG A 17 4.02 -9.79 7.04
C ARG A 17 2.80 -9.38 6.22
N LEU A 18 2.17 -10.38 5.61
CA LEU A 18 0.88 -10.17 4.95
C LEU A 18 -0.16 -9.72 5.96
N HIS A 19 -0.76 -8.57 5.74
CA HIS A 19 -1.74 -7.95 6.63
C HIS A 19 -2.83 -7.24 5.85
N GLN A 20 -3.93 -6.93 6.49
CA GLN A 20 -4.92 -6.01 5.93
C GLN A 20 -4.29 -4.62 5.84
N ARG A 21 -4.42 -3.98 4.67
CA ARG A 21 -3.78 -2.70 4.42
C ARG A 21 -4.19 -1.64 5.44
N PHE A 22 -3.21 -0.95 5.99
CA PHE A 22 -3.42 0.27 6.76
C PHE A 22 -3.68 1.46 5.85
N VAL A 23 -4.41 2.45 6.34
CA VAL A 23 -4.66 3.68 5.60
C VAL A 23 -3.36 4.43 5.24
N ASN A 24 -2.31 4.25 6.03
CA ASN A 24 -1.00 4.88 5.84
C ASN A 24 0.01 4.02 5.07
N ASP A 25 -0.40 2.85 4.57
CA ASP A 25 0.41 2.09 3.63
C ASP A 25 0.25 2.70 2.25
N PHE A 26 1.15 3.60 1.91
CA PHE A 26 1.15 4.31 0.64
C PHE A 26 1.89 3.54 -0.44
N SER A 27 1.75 4.02 -1.65
CA SER A 27 2.38 3.60 -2.88
C SER A 27 1.53 2.71 -3.78
N THR A 28 1.29 3.21 -4.96
CA THR A 28 0.73 2.46 -6.09
C THR A 28 1.83 1.97 -7.06
N ALA A 29 3.08 1.89 -6.61
CA ALA A 29 4.20 1.50 -7.46
C ALA A 29 4.14 0.04 -7.92
N CYS A 30 3.65 -0.86 -7.06
CA CYS A 30 3.48 -2.26 -7.39
C CYS A 30 2.32 -2.87 -6.59
N TYR A 31 1.35 -3.44 -7.30
CA TYR A 31 0.22 -4.14 -6.71
C TYR A 31 -0.38 -5.15 -7.68
N LEU A 32 -1.07 -6.14 -7.13
CA LEU A 32 -1.94 -7.03 -7.86
C LEU A 32 -3.38 -6.57 -7.68
N ILE A 33 -4.17 -6.57 -8.74
CA ILE A 33 -5.57 -6.21 -8.70
C ILE A 33 -6.40 -7.26 -9.42
N THR A 34 -7.52 -7.63 -8.84
CA THR A 34 -8.46 -8.52 -9.54
C THR A 34 -9.17 -7.77 -10.67
N ARG A 35 -9.46 -8.49 -11.76
CA ARG A 35 -10.23 -7.92 -12.86
C ARG A 35 -11.57 -7.35 -12.41
N ARG A 36 -12.25 -8.03 -11.49
CA ARG A 36 -13.51 -7.57 -10.93
C ARG A 36 -13.36 -6.22 -10.24
N HIS A 37 -12.32 -6.03 -9.45
CA HIS A 37 -12.09 -4.77 -8.76
C HIS A 37 -11.67 -3.66 -9.71
N ALA A 38 -10.83 -3.95 -10.69
CA ALA A 38 -10.47 -2.99 -11.73
C ALA A 38 -11.72 -2.51 -12.49
N GLN A 39 -12.62 -3.41 -12.86
CA GLN A 39 -13.88 -3.04 -13.49
C GLN A 39 -14.74 -2.17 -12.58
N LYS A 40 -14.85 -2.51 -11.30
CA LYS A 40 -15.57 -1.69 -10.30
C LYS A 40 -15.00 -0.27 -10.22
N LEU A 41 -13.67 -0.11 -10.24
CA LEU A 41 -13.04 1.22 -10.23
C LEU A 41 -13.38 2.01 -11.50
N MET A 42 -13.35 1.37 -12.64
CA MET A 42 -13.76 2.00 -13.89
C MET A 42 -15.21 2.46 -13.83
N ASP A 43 -16.12 1.61 -13.37
CA ASP A 43 -17.53 1.91 -13.25
C ASP A 43 -17.82 3.08 -12.27
N LEU A 44 -17.01 3.16 -11.20
CA LEU A 44 -17.12 4.23 -10.22
C LEU A 44 -16.59 5.58 -10.71
N HIS A 45 -15.48 5.57 -11.43
CA HIS A 45 -14.72 6.80 -11.70
C HIS A 45 -14.74 7.25 -13.16
N ILE A 46 -15.17 6.41 -14.10
CA ILE A 46 -15.30 6.77 -15.51
C ILE A 46 -16.76 7.10 -15.83
N ARG A 47 -16.99 8.26 -16.41
CA ARG A 47 -18.29 8.71 -16.89
C ARG A 47 -18.18 9.17 -18.35
N GLY A 48 -18.52 8.26 -19.29
CA GLY A 48 -18.30 8.49 -20.70
C GLY A 48 -16.81 8.61 -21.02
N GLU A 49 -16.39 9.67 -21.67
CA GLU A 49 -14.98 9.95 -21.97
C GLU A 49 -14.26 10.75 -20.87
N LYS A 50 -14.90 11.00 -19.73
CA LYS A 50 -14.36 11.83 -18.65
C LYS A 50 -14.18 11.01 -17.38
N TYR A 51 -13.12 11.32 -16.67
CA TYR A 51 -12.93 10.85 -15.30
C TYR A 51 -13.74 11.74 -14.36
N LYS A 52 -14.49 11.10 -13.49
CA LYS A 52 -15.08 11.76 -12.33
C LYS A 52 -14.55 11.02 -11.11
N ILE A 53 -13.63 11.64 -10.40
CA ILE A 53 -13.22 11.14 -9.09
C ILE A 53 -14.41 11.36 -8.17
N ASP A 54 -14.96 10.27 -7.65
CA ASP A 54 -16.01 10.36 -6.65
C ASP A 54 -15.37 10.75 -5.32
N ASN A 55 -15.59 12.01 -4.92
CA ASN A 55 -15.09 12.51 -3.63
C ASN A 55 -15.75 11.84 -2.41
N GLY A 56 -16.71 10.94 -2.62
CA GLY A 56 -17.23 10.06 -1.58
C GLY A 56 -16.23 8.99 -1.12
N VAL A 57 -15.17 8.75 -1.89
CA VAL A 57 -14.06 7.89 -1.48
C VAL A 57 -13.15 8.70 -0.57
N LYS A 58 -13.50 8.75 0.68
CA LYS A 58 -12.69 9.40 1.72
C LYS A 58 -11.53 8.48 2.14
N PRO A 59 -10.44 9.04 2.69
CA PRO A 59 -10.29 10.45 3.09
C PRO A 59 -9.69 11.37 2.03
N ARG A 60 -9.03 10.86 0.99
CA ARG A 60 -8.25 11.70 0.07
C ARG A 60 -8.46 11.28 -1.38
N ALA A 61 -8.45 12.24 -2.30
CA ALA A 61 -8.47 11.99 -3.74
C ALA A 61 -7.06 11.71 -4.28
N VAL A 62 -6.40 10.70 -3.74
CA VAL A 62 -5.08 10.22 -4.18
C VAL A 62 -5.20 8.81 -4.75
N ALA A 63 -4.26 8.43 -5.61
CA ALA A 63 -4.30 7.14 -6.29
C ALA A 63 -4.36 5.95 -5.31
N ASP A 64 -3.62 6.04 -4.22
CA ASP A 64 -3.61 5.02 -3.17
C ASP A 64 -5.02 4.78 -2.59
N ASP A 65 -5.72 5.84 -2.22
CA ASP A 65 -7.05 5.72 -1.64
C ASP A 65 -8.09 5.25 -2.68
N LEU A 66 -7.96 5.70 -3.93
CA LEU A 66 -8.86 5.28 -5.01
C LEU A 66 -8.73 3.79 -5.30
N VAL A 67 -7.51 3.28 -5.40
CA VAL A 67 -7.25 1.87 -5.74
C VAL A 67 -7.58 0.96 -4.57
N TYR A 68 -7.20 1.36 -3.35
CA TYR A 68 -7.17 0.45 -2.22
C TYR A 68 -8.40 0.52 -1.32
N ASN A 69 -9.00 1.70 -1.11
CA ASN A 69 -10.06 1.85 -0.11
C ASN A 69 -11.44 1.37 -0.58
N SER A 70 -11.62 1.13 -1.87
CA SER A 70 -12.91 0.67 -2.42
C SER A 70 -13.08 -0.86 -2.44
N GLY A 71 -12.06 -1.60 -1.99
CA GLY A 71 -12.04 -3.06 -2.00
C GLY A 71 -11.39 -3.67 -0.76
N ASN A 72 -11.40 -4.99 -0.71
CA ASN A 72 -10.71 -5.76 0.31
C ASN A 72 -9.22 -5.85 -0.05
N THR A 73 -8.41 -5.00 0.58
CA THR A 73 -7.00 -4.80 0.25
C THR A 73 -6.08 -5.32 1.35
N TYR A 74 -5.11 -6.12 0.92
CA TYR A 74 -4.00 -6.59 1.74
C TYR A 74 -2.71 -5.92 1.31
N ALA A 75 -1.73 -5.91 2.20
CA ALA A 75 -0.39 -5.41 1.92
C ALA A 75 0.66 -6.40 2.38
N ILE A 76 1.72 -6.51 1.60
CA ILE A 76 2.97 -7.20 1.94
C ILE A 76 4.11 -6.53 1.18
N PRO A 77 5.11 -5.95 1.83
CA PRO A 77 6.18 -5.19 1.20
C PRO A 77 7.25 -6.11 0.60
N LEU A 78 6.96 -6.71 -0.54
CA LEU A 78 7.90 -7.60 -1.25
C LEU A 78 8.89 -6.85 -2.13
N PHE A 79 8.52 -5.66 -2.64
CA PHE A 79 9.33 -4.93 -3.59
C PHE A 79 9.85 -3.62 -3.02
N ILE A 80 11.14 -3.43 -3.22
CA ILE A 80 11.83 -2.16 -2.97
C ILE A 80 12.06 -1.52 -4.33
N TYR A 81 11.63 -0.28 -4.49
CA TYR A 81 12.03 0.50 -5.64
C TYR A 81 13.15 1.46 -5.25
N ARG A 82 14.13 1.55 -6.15
CA ARG A 82 15.23 2.49 -5.93
C ARG A 82 14.71 3.92 -6.07
N ILE A 83 14.88 4.69 -5.02
CA ILE A 83 14.64 6.13 -5.09
C ILE A 83 15.68 6.72 -6.05
N GLN A 84 15.25 7.06 -7.25
CA GLN A 84 16.07 7.88 -8.13
C GLN A 84 15.97 9.33 -7.66
N LEU A 85 17.11 9.93 -7.40
CA LEU A 85 17.20 11.37 -7.19
C LEU A 85 16.63 12.04 -8.43
N GLY A 86 15.49 12.71 -8.31
CA GLY A 86 14.89 13.43 -9.44
C GLY A 86 13.41 13.18 -9.72
N SER A 87 12.65 12.55 -8.80
CA SER A 87 11.20 12.56 -8.90
C SER A 87 10.72 14.02 -8.98
N SER A 88 10.11 14.39 -10.11
CA SER A 88 9.69 15.76 -10.38
C SER A 88 8.42 16.16 -9.61
N ILE A 89 7.72 15.20 -9.00
CA ILE A 89 6.37 15.42 -8.51
C ILE A 89 6.34 15.82 -7.03
N HIS A 90 7.20 15.24 -6.18
CA HIS A 90 7.17 15.49 -4.74
C HIS A 90 8.56 15.35 -4.09
N LYS A 91 9.46 16.29 -4.32
CA LYS A 91 10.81 16.27 -3.72
C LYS A 91 10.78 16.20 -2.19
N GLU A 92 9.83 16.91 -1.57
CA GLU A 92 9.68 16.97 -0.13
C GLU A 92 9.22 15.64 0.47
N HIS A 93 8.46 14.85 -0.28
CA HIS A 93 8.01 13.52 0.16
C HIS A 93 9.16 12.50 0.23
N ILE A 94 10.20 12.67 -0.60
CA ILE A 94 11.32 11.74 -0.63
C ILE A 94 12.03 11.73 0.72
N ASP A 95 12.34 12.89 1.26
CA ASP A 95 13.10 12.99 2.50
C ASP A 95 12.28 12.63 3.74
N VAL A 96 10.99 12.92 3.73
CA VAL A 96 10.12 12.74 4.92
C VAL A 96 9.50 11.35 4.97
N PHE A 97 9.06 10.79 3.85
CA PHE A 97 8.27 9.55 3.84
C PHE A 97 9.00 8.37 3.19
N HIS A 98 9.65 8.61 2.05
CA HIS A 98 10.20 7.51 1.27
C HIS A 98 11.51 6.98 1.84
N LYS A 99 12.36 7.86 2.36
CA LYS A 99 13.71 7.49 2.79
C LYS A 99 13.70 6.52 3.96
N SER A 100 12.96 6.82 5.02
CA SER A 100 12.90 5.98 6.20
C SER A 100 12.29 4.59 5.91
N SER A 101 11.19 4.56 5.16
CA SER A 101 10.56 3.30 4.75
C SER A 101 11.47 2.48 3.85
N HIS A 102 12.18 3.15 2.95
CA HIS A 102 13.11 2.49 2.04
C HIS A 102 14.33 1.93 2.78
N GLU A 103 14.90 2.66 3.71
CA GLU A 103 16.01 2.20 4.53
C GLU A 103 15.62 1.01 5.40
N GLY A 104 14.43 1.01 5.98
CA GLY A 104 13.89 -0.12 6.75
C GLY A 104 13.75 -1.38 5.90
N LEU A 105 13.12 -1.28 4.73
CA LEU A 105 12.97 -2.39 3.78
C LEU A 105 14.33 -2.88 3.26
N TRP A 106 15.22 -1.97 2.92
CA TRP A 106 16.56 -2.30 2.43
C TRP A 106 17.38 -3.05 3.47
N ASN A 107 17.33 -2.61 4.72
CA ASN A 107 18.01 -3.27 5.83
C ASN A 107 17.46 -4.67 6.06
N PHE A 108 16.13 -4.84 6.03
CA PHE A 108 15.50 -6.14 6.12
C PHE A 108 15.99 -7.07 5.01
N TRP A 109 15.87 -6.65 3.75
CA TRP A 109 16.25 -7.50 2.62
C TRP A 109 17.74 -7.82 2.57
N LYS A 110 18.61 -6.91 2.99
CA LYS A 110 20.05 -7.15 3.02
C LYS A 110 20.53 -8.01 4.18
N LYS A 111 19.98 -7.80 5.36
CA LYS A 111 20.50 -8.42 6.59
C LYS A 111 19.66 -9.59 7.03
N ASP A 112 18.37 -9.42 7.06
CA ASP A 112 17.47 -10.34 7.73
C ASP A 112 16.91 -11.39 6.78
N ALA A 113 16.60 -10.99 5.53
CA ALA A 113 16.02 -11.90 4.54
C ALA A 113 16.91 -13.14 4.25
N ASN A 114 18.22 -12.95 4.22
CA ASN A 114 19.17 -14.06 3.99
C ASN A 114 19.24 -15.07 5.14
N GLN A 115 18.71 -14.71 6.31
CA GLN A 115 18.69 -15.59 7.49
C GLN A 115 17.35 -16.31 7.64
N ILE A 116 16.35 -15.93 6.86
CA ILE A 116 15.03 -16.53 6.91
C ILE A 116 15.05 -17.87 6.19
N GLN A 117 14.90 -18.94 6.97
CA GLN A 117 14.82 -20.32 6.45
C GLN A 117 13.39 -20.71 6.10
N ASP A 118 12.42 -20.16 6.80
CA ASP A 118 10.99 -20.38 6.56
C ASP A 118 10.28 -19.06 6.29
N TRP A 119 9.76 -18.94 5.09
CA TRP A 119 9.02 -17.75 4.65
C TRP A 119 7.52 -17.84 4.93
N ASN A 120 6.99 -19.01 5.28
CA ASN A 120 5.57 -19.19 5.50
C ASN A 120 4.99 -18.18 6.50
N PRO A 121 5.62 -17.89 7.66
CA PRO A 121 5.09 -16.92 8.62
C PRO A 121 4.90 -15.51 8.06
N TYR A 122 5.61 -15.15 6.99
CA TYR A 122 5.46 -13.82 6.37
C TYR A 122 4.27 -13.74 5.43
N PHE A 123 3.81 -14.88 4.91
CA PHE A 123 2.66 -14.99 4.04
C PHE A 123 1.40 -15.43 4.80
N ASP A 124 1.54 -15.91 6.02
CA ASP A 124 0.40 -16.18 6.88
C ASP A 124 -0.29 -14.86 7.24
N TYR A 125 -1.55 -14.79 6.87
CA TYR A 125 -2.35 -13.62 7.16
C TYR A 125 -2.54 -13.43 8.67
N ASP A 126 -2.10 -12.28 9.16
CA ASP A 126 -2.36 -11.87 10.54
C ASP A 126 -3.65 -11.03 10.58
N PRO A 127 -4.75 -11.57 11.13
CA PRO A 127 -6.02 -10.86 11.17
C PRO A 127 -6.02 -9.66 12.11
N PHE A 128 -5.02 -9.55 12.99
CA PHE A 128 -4.91 -8.44 13.95
C PHE A 128 -3.98 -7.33 13.47
N LEU A 129 -3.03 -7.69 12.62
CA LEU A 129 -2.17 -6.70 11.99
C LEU A 129 -2.97 -5.91 10.96
N GLY A 130 -2.91 -4.60 10.99
CA GLY A 130 -3.64 -3.74 10.08
C GLY A 130 -5.05 -3.36 10.52
N ARG A 131 -5.57 -3.93 11.59
CA ARG A 131 -6.84 -3.50 12.16
C ARG A 131 -6.62 -2.35 13.13
N LEU A 132 -7.42 -1.31 12.97
CA LEU A 132 -7.53 -0.30 14.01
C LEU A 132 -8.08 -0.97 15.28
N PRO A 133 -7.58 -0.60 16.47
CA PRO A 133 -8.17 -1.07 17.72
C PRO A 133 -9.69 -0.82 17.74
N PRO A 134 -10.47 -1.68 18.39
CA PRO A 134 -11.92 -1.46 18.54
C PRO A 134 -12.19 -0.06 19.07
N GLY A 135 -13.05 0.69 18.40
CA GLY A 135 -13.38 2.09 18.74
C GLY A 135 -12.66 3.15 17.88
N PHE A 136 -11.70 2.76 17.05
CA PHE A 136 -11.07 3.62 16.04
C PHE A 136 -11.60 3.36 14.63
N GLU A 137 -12.61 2.54 14.50
CA GLU A 137 -13.29 2.31 13.23
C GLU A 137 -13.87 3.64 12.77
N ASN A 138 -13.27 4.17 11.72
CA ASN A 138 -13.64 5.37 10.96
C ASN A 138 -14.88 6.14 11.46
N LYS A 139 -14.64 7.21 12.18
CA LYS A 139 -15.60 8.30 12.28
C LYS A 139 -15.47 9.23 11.08
#